data_44ff8cf3e0b20f85da972d746cf2a355
#
_entry.id   44ff8cf3e0b20f85da972d746cf2a355
#
_cell.length_a   1.000
_cell.length_b   1.000
_cell.length_c   1.000
_cell.angle_alpha   90.00
_cell.angle_beta   90.00
_cell.angle_gamma   90.00
#
_symmetry.space_group_name_H-M   'P 1'
#
loop_
_entity.id
_entity.type
_entity.pdbx_description
1 polymer ?
#
loop_
_entity_poly.entity_id
_entity_poly.type
_entity_poly.pdbx_seq_one_letter_code
_entity_poly.pdbx_strand_id
1 'polypeptide(L)'
;MKNRLQFVLKYILGKKKELAVFAVCCVIFLFTFGMYGITLKAAAYPTFVCFVIILTALTVDACMKYGKWKRMQEILQKTVGDDGEFVRILGGDELNKIVDSDDIMQVQLLEVIRKLKESGMCLGDSMNMKYADMVDYYTMWAHQIKTPIASMHLILQKQDSEDSRRLRTELMRIEQYVEMVLCFLRLDSDSTDYVLKEYRLDDIIRAAIRKLAAQFIMKKLVLDYETIDKQVLTDEKWLGFVIEQVLSNAVKYTESGKVKISCEGSKLVISDTGIGIAPDDLPRIFDKGYTGFNGRMDRIGLYLCRRICNNLGHGITAESVPGQGTTIAIELERNNLEVE
;
A
#
# COMPACT_ATOMS: atom_id res chain seq x y z
N MET A 1 -19.27 25.38 -19.93
CA MET A 1 -19.10 26.77 -20.37
C MET A 1 -18.04 27.51 -19.55
N LYS A 2 -18.01 27.41 -18.26
CA LYS A 2 -17.05 28.13 -17.35
C LYS A 2 -15.57 27.92 -17.69
N ASN A 3 -15.15 26.66 -17.93
CA ASN A 3 -13.76 26.30 -18.29
C ASN A 3 -13.30 26.84 -19.65
N ARG A 4 -14.23 26.94 -20.63
CA ARG A 4 -13.91 27.47 -21.94
C ARG A 4 -13.64 28.98 -21.89
N LEU A 5 -14.43 29.69 -21.10
CA LEU A 5 -14.27 31.13 -20.91
C LEU A 5 -12.96 31.46 -20.16
N GLN A 6 -12.62 30.68 -19.15
CA GLN A 6 -11.36 30.84 -18.39
C GLN A 6 -10.13 30.59 -19.27
N PHE A 7 -10.18 29.57 -20.15
CA PHE A 7 -9.11 29.31 -21.10
C PHE A 7 -8.90 30.48 -22.08
N VAL A 8 -9.99 30.95 -22.71
CA VAL A 8 -9.94 32.07 -23.67
C VAL A 8 -9.39 33.33 -23.00
N LEU A 9 -9.83 33.64 -21.79
CA LEU A 9 -9.34 34.80 -21.02
C LEU A 9 -7.83 34.68 -20.73
N LYS A 10 -7.36 33.53 -20.27
CA LYS A 10 -5.96 33.25 -19.99
C LYS A 10 -5.10 33.28 -21.26
N TYR A 11 -5.64 32.82 -22.38
CA TYR A 11 -4.99 32.85 -23.67
C TYR A 11 -4.82 34.30 -24.20
N ILE A 12 -5.88 35.14 -24.14
CA ILE A 12 -5.83 36.55 -24.53
C ILE A 12 -4.82 37.31 -23.62
N LEU A 13 -4.83 37.08 -22.33
CA LEU A 13 -3.86 37.66 -21.41
C LEU A 13 -2.40 37.24 -21.71
N GLY A 14 -2.21 36.04 -22.23
CA GLY A 14 -0.87 35.58 -22.67
C GLY A 14 -0.36 36.33 -23.89
N LYS A 15 -1.28 36.78 -24.79
CA LYS A 15 -0.94 37.51 -26.02
C LYS A 15 -0.98 39.05 -25.88
N LYS A 16 -0.98 39.58 -24.66
CA LYS A 16 -1.03 41.02 -24.40
C LYS A 16 0.11 41.80 -25.06
N LYS A 17 1.30 41.22 -25.26
CA LYS A 17 2.40 41.87 -25.99
C LYS A 17 2.11 42.07 -27.45
N GLU A 18 1.56 41.05 -28.15
CA GLU A 18 1.20 41.10 -29.55
C GLU A 18 0.04 42.12 -29.78
N LEU A 19 -0.95 42.09 -28.88
CA LEU A 19 -2.04 43.08 -28.90
C LEU A 19 -1.55 44.50 -28.65
N ALA A 20 -0.59 44.70 -27.75
CA ALA A 20 0.00 46.03 -27.51
C ALA A 20 0.75 46.55 -28.77
N VAL A 21 1.56 45.71 -29.40
CA VAL A 21 2.26 46.06 -30.63
C VAL A 21 1.26 46.45 -31.73
N PHE A 22 0.18 45.66 -31.89
CA PHE A 22 -0.88 46.02 -32.88
C PHE A 22 -1.53 47.34 -32.55
N ALA A 23 -1.86 47.62 -31.29
CA ALA A 23 -2.46 48.89 -30.89
C ALA A 23 -1.52 50.07 -31.21
N VAL A 24 -0.21 49.93 -30.95
CA VAL A 24 0.79 50.93 -31.33
C VAL A 24 0.86 51.15 -32.84
N CYS A 25 0.84 50.07 -33.64
CA CYS A 25 0.79 50.18 -35.09
C CYS A 25 -0.46 50.93 -35.60
N CYS A 26 -1.63 50.65 -34.99
CA CYS A 26 -2.86 51.38 -35.33
C CYS A 26 -2.74 52.88 -35.00
N VAL A 27 -2.16 53.22 -33.87
CA VAL A 27 -1.96 54.64 -33.49
C VAL A 27 -1.01 55.34 -34.46
N ILE A 28 0.10 54.72 -34.82
CA ILE A 28 1.09 55.26 -35.79
C ILE A 28 0.38 55.43 -37.18
N PHE A 29 -0.40 54.43 -37.58
CA PHE A 29 -1.13 54.48 -38.86
C PHE A 29 -2.13 55.64 -38.89
N LEU A 30 -2.95 55.79 -37.87
CA LEU A 30 -3.90 56.88 -37.76
C LEU A 30 -3.20 58.26 -37.70
N PHE A 31 -2.09 58.40 -37.03
CA PHE A 31 -1.29 59.59 -36.96
C PHE A 31 -0.69 59.99 -38.31
N THR A 32 -0.10 59.03 -39.02
CA THR A 32 0.43 59.27 -40.37
C THR A 32 -0.62 59.73 -41.35
N PHE A 33 -1.82 59.10 -41.40
CA PHE A 33 -2.91 59.52 -42.23
C PHE A 33 -3.44 60.93 -41.90
N GLY A 34 -3.46 61.27 -40.61
CA GLY A 34 -3.81 62.62 -40.15
C GLY A 34 -2.86 63.68 -40.67
N MET A 35 -1.53 63.40 -40.72
CA MET A 35 -0.50 64.31 -41.21
C MET A 35 -0.65 64.56 -42.75
N TYR A 36 -1.15 63.59 -43.48
CA TYR A 36 -1.41 63.74 -44.94
C TYR A 36 -2.77 64.35 -45.27
N GLY A 37 -3.51 64.87 -44.27
CA GLY A 37 -4.78 65.53 -44.52
C GLY A 37 -5.94 64.65 -44.99
N ILE A 38 -5.78 63.33 -44.81
CA ILE A 38 -6.80 62.34 -45.21
C ILE A 38 -7.92 62.35 -44.16
N THR A 39 -9.18 62.34 -44.65
CA THR A 39 -10.34 62.33 -43.74
C THR A 39 -10.30 61.13 -42.78
N LEU A 40 -10.58 61.36 -41.52
CA LEU A 40 -10.53 60.32 -40.47
C LEU A 40 -11.38 59.08 -40.83
N LYS A 41 -12.47 59.27 -41.57
CA LYS A 41 -13.33 58.21 -42.06
C LYS A 41 -12.64 57.27 -43.07
N ALA A 42 -11.75 57.77 -43.91
CA ALA A 42 -11.00 56.97 -44.85
C ALA A 42 -9.90 56.15 -44.20
N ALA A 43 -9.32 56.61 -43.11
CA ALA A 43 -8.35 55.86 -42.33
C ALA A 43 -8.99 54.84 -41.36
N ALA A 44 -10.20 55.09 -40.88
CA ALA A 44 -10.89 54.24 -39.92
C ALA A 44 -11.34 52.89 -40.53
N TYR A 45 -11.72 52.88 -41.84
CA TYR A 45 -12.18 51.69 -42.50
C TYR A 45 -11.10 50.59 -42.61
N PRO A 46 -9.90 50.83 -43.15
CA PRO A 46 -8.86 49.80 -43.22
C PRO A 46 -8.37 49.38 -41.83
N THR A 47 -8.31 50.26 -40.81
CA THR A 47 -7.98 49.86 -39.45
C THR A 47 -9.01 48.94 -38.81
N PHE A 48 -10.30 49.19 -39.08
CA PHE A 48 -11.38 48.30 -38.66
C PHE A 48 -11.31 46.91 -39.34
N VAL A 49 -11.04 46.87 -40.63
CA VAL A 49 -10.87 45.59 -41.37
C VAL A 49 -9.70 44.81 -40.81
N CYS A 50 -8.54 45.45 -40.56
CA CYS A 50 -7.39 44.78 -39.95
C CYS A 50 -7.71 44.28 -38.54
N PHE A 51 -8.44 45.02 -37.73
CA PHE A 51 -8.89 44.59 -36.42
C PHE A 51 -9.78 43.32 -36.51
N VAL A 52 -10.74 43.28 -37.43
CA VAL A 52 -11.61 42.11 -37.63
C VAL A 52 -10.79 40.90 -38.08
N ILE A 53 -9.82 41.07 -38.99
CA ILE A 53 -8.94 39.96 -39.43
C ILE A 53 -8.13 39.40 -38.26
N ILE A 54 -7.53 40.26 -37.43
CA ILE A 54 -6.75 39.82 -36.27
C ILE A 54 -7.65 39.14 -35.25
N LEU A 55 -8.84 39.67 -35.00
CA LEU A 55 -9.79 39.07 -34.06
C LEU A 55 -10.22 37.67 -34.52
N THR A 56 -10.49 37.51 -35.82
CA THR A 56 -10.82 36.17 -36.36
C THR A 56 -9.64 35.21 -36.30
N ALA A 57 -8.43 35.65 -36.61
CA ALA A 57 -7.24 34.82 -36.52
C ALA A 57 -6.98 34.38 -35.06
N LEU A 58 -7.12 35.27 -34.06
CA LEU A 58 -7.00 34.97 -32.64
C LEU A 58 -8.07 33.98 -32.15
N THR A 59 -9.31 34.11 -32.63
CA THR A 59 -10.38 33.18 -32.26
C THR A 59 -10.16 31.78 -32.83
N VAL A 60 -9.68 31.67 -34.06
CA VAL A 60 -9.33 30.38 -34.67
C VAL A 60 -8.18 29.71 -33.95
N ASP A 61 -7.09 30.46 -33.67
CA ASP A 61 -5.95 29.94 -32.92
C ASP A 61 -6.33 29.50 -31.47
N ALA A 62 -7.17 30.28 -30.78
CA ALA A 62 -7.72 29.93 -29.50
C ALA A 62 -8.57 28.64 -29.55
N CYS A 63 -9.37 28.45 -30.59
CA CYS A 63 -10.17 27.23 -30.78
C CYS A 63 -9.29 25.99 -31.00
N MET A 64 -8.25 26.10 -31.82
CA MET A 64 -7.30 25.00 -32.06
C MET A 64 -6.56 24.61 -30.77
N LYS A 65 -6.06 25.58 -30.00
CA LYS A 65 -5.35 25.35 -28.74
C LYS A 65 -6.27 24.86 -27.64
N TYR A 66 -7.54 25.26 -27.64
CA TYR A 66 -8.51 24.74 -26.68
C TYR A 66 -8.75 23.24 -26.86
N GLY A 67 -8.78 22.74 -28.07
CA GLY A 67 -8.89 21.30 -28.35
C GLY A 67 -7.70 20.49 -27.77
N LYS A 68 -6.48 21.00 -28.00
CA LYS A 68 -5.26 20.38 -27.42
C LYS A 68 -5.26 20.44 -25.89
N TRP A 69 -5.64 21.58 -25.31
CA TRP A 69 -5.74 21.75 -23.84
C TRP A 69 -6.77 20.82 -23.20
N LYS A 70 -7.94 20.65 -23.84
CA LYS A 70 -8.99 19.75 -23.35
C LYS A 70 -8.52 18.30 -23.30
N ARG A 71 -7.86 17.82 -24.36
CA ARG A 71 -7.27 16.47 -24.39
C ARG A 71 -6.23 16.27 -23.29
N MET A 72 -5.38 17.27 -23.04
CA MET A 72 -4.40 17.22 -21.96
C MET A 72 -5.07 17.12 -20.59
N GLN A 73 -6.17 17.85 -20.36
CA GLN A 73 -6.95 17.78 -19.13
C GLN A 73 -7.62 16.42 -18.94
N GLU A 74 -8.14 15.82 -20.00
CA GLU A 74 -8.73 14.48 -19.97
C GLU A 74 -7.69 13.42 -19.60
N ILE A 75 -6.48 13.52 -20.14
CA ILE A 75 -5.35 12.66 -19.79
C ILE A 75 -4.96 12.86 -18.30
N LEU A 76 -4.82 14.10 -17.85
CA LEU A 76 -4.50 14.40 -16.45
C LEU A 76 -5.57 13.90 -15.48
N GLN A 77 -6.85 13.94 -15.82
CA GLN A 77 -7.92 13.44 -14.97
C GLN A 77 -7.95 11.91 -14.89
N LYS A 78 -7.66 11.21 -15.97
CA LYS A 78 -7.54 9.75 -15.97
C LYS A 78 -6.34 9.28 -15.17
N THR A 79 -5.29 10.08 -15.10
CA THR A 79 -4.03 9.76 -14.41
C THR A 79 -4.07 9.91 -12.89
N VAL A 80 -5.03 10.62 -12.32
CA VAL A 80 -5.12 10.87 -10.87
C VAL A 80 -5.71 9.68 -10.09
N GLY A 81 -6.22 8.64 -10.78
CA GLY A 81 -6.94 7.53 -10.17
C GLY A 81 -6.16 6.22 -9.97
N ASP A 82 -5.04 6.01 -10.70
CA ASP A 82 -4.31 4.73 -10.62
C ASP A 82 -2.83 4.93 -10.97
N ASP A 83 -1.95 4.62 -10.00
CA ASP A 83 -0.49 4.81 -10.12
C ASP A 83 0.11 4.00 -11.31
N GLY A 84 -0.48 2.86 -11.64
CA GLY A 84 -0.06 2.03 -12.79
C GLY A 84 -0.43 2.61 -14.15
N GLU A 85 -1.57 3.28 -14.28
CA GLU A 85 -2.06 3.91 -15.50
C GLU A 85 -1.30 5.20 -15.82
N PHE A 86 -0.82 5.92 -14.79
CA PHE A 86 0.05 7.09 -14.92
C PHE A 86 1.32 6.80 -15.72
N VAL A 87 2.01 5.73 -15.40
CA VAL A 87 3.24 5.30 -16.07
C VAL A 87 2.96 4.89 -17.53
N ARG A 88 1.82 4.27 -17.78
CA ARG A 88 1.42 3.78 -19.12
C ARG A 88 1.05 4.90 -20.06
N ILE A 89 0.31 5.90 -19.60
CA ILE A 89 -0.12 7.07 -20.40
C ILE A 89 1.05 8.00 -20.74
N LEU A 90 1.98 8.22 -19.80
CA LEU A 90 3.20 8.99 -20.04
C LEU A 90 4.17 8.34 -21.04
N GLY A 91 3.99 7.05 -21.35
CA GLY A 91 4.84 6.30 -22.28
C GLY A 91 4.29 6.08 -23.67
N GLY A 92 3.03 6.46 -23.91
CA GLY A 92 2.35 6.15 -25.16
C GLY A 92 2.51 7.23 -26.25
N ASP A 93 2.19 6.84 -27.48
CA ASP A 93 2.11 7.75 -28.65
C ASP A 93 1.09 8.90 -28.48
N GLU A 94 0.28 8.87 -27.45
CA GLU A 94 -0.75 9.88 -27.18
C GLU A 94 -0.17 11.26 -26.85
N LEU A 95 0.91 11.31 -26.07
CA LEU A 95 1.62 12.55 -25.76
C LEU A 95 2.29 13.14 -27.00
N ASN A 96 2.86 12.31 -27.87
CA ASN A 96 3.47 12.73 -29.12
C ASN A 96 2.44 13.33 -30.10
N LYS A 97 1.17 12.92 -30.03
CA LYS A 97 0.08 13.45 -30.86
C LYS A 97 -0.44 14.84 -30.41
N ILE A 98 -0.14 15.24 -29.19
CA ILE A 98 -0.64 16.51 -28.61
C ILE A 98 0.39 17.62 -28.79
N VAL A 99 1.67 17.24 -28.88
CA VAL A 99 2.79 18.20 -28.99
C VAL A 99 2.95 18.64 -30.44
N ASP A 100 3.14 19.94 -30.64
CA ASP A 100 3.45 20.54 -31.92
C ASP A 100 4.93 20.30 -32.21
N SER A 101 5.24 19.55 -33.26
CA SER A 101 6.62 19.25 -33.67
C SER A 101 7.41 20.53 -34.04
N ASP A 102 6.72 21.62 -34.34
CA ASP A 102 7.35 22.89 -34.71
C ASP A 102 7.67 23.76 -33.50
N ASP A 103 7.19 23.40 -32.29
CA ASP A 103 7.50 24.13 -31.06
C ASP A 103 8.65 23.44 -30.29
N ILE A 104 9.86 23.98 -30.48
CA ILE A 104 11.11 23.50 -29.85
C ILE A 104 10.97 23.35 -28.34
N MET A 105 10.22 24.27 -27.69
CA MET A 105 10.01 24.24 -26.24
C MET A 105 9.15 23.03 -25.80
N GLN A 106 8.14 22.69 -26.58
CA GLN A 106 7.29 21.53 -26.29
C GLN A 106 8.05 20.22 -26.53
N VAL A 107 8.86 20.12 -27.55
CA VAL A 107 9.72 18.97 -27.83
C VAL A 107 10.74 18.76 -26.70
N GLN A 108 11.41 19.83 -26.24
CA GLN A 108 12.35 19.76 -25.12
C GLN A 108 11.66 19.35 -23.80
N LEU A 109 10.44 19.86 -23.54
CA LEU A 109 9.66 19.48 -22.36
C LEU A 109 9.31 17.99 -22.37
N LEU A 110 8.93 17.46 -23.53
CA LEU A 110 8.69 16.02 -23.68
C LEU A 110 9.92 15.17 -23.41
N GLU A 111 11.09 15.63 -23.87
CA GLU A 111 12.33 14.91 -23.62
C GLU A 111 12.69 14.90 -22.13
N VAL A 112 12.45 16.01 -21.41
CA VAL A 112 12.62 16.07 -19.97
C VAL A 112 11.66 15.12 -19.25
N ILE A 113 10.37 15.10 -19.65
CA ILE A 113 9.38 14.19 -19.08
C ILE A 113 9.79 12.73 -19.32
N ARG A 114 10.28 12.40 -20.52
CA ARG A 114 10.76 11.03 -20.85
C ARG A 114 11.93 10.63 -19.95
N LYS A 115 12.94 11.51 -19.80
CA LYS A 115 14.11 11.25 -18.94
C LYS A 115 13.74 11.11 -17.47
N LEU A 116 12.79 11.93 -16.97
CA LEU A 116 12.27 11.80 -15.61
C LEU A 116 11.57 10.46 -15.38
N LYS A 117 10.78 10.02 -16.36
CA LYS A 117 10.13 8.71 -16.32
C LYS A 117 11.14 7.57 -16.29
N GLU A 118 12.10 7.56 -17.23
CA GLU A 118 13.16 6.54 -17.28
C GLU A 118 13.95 6.49 -15.97
N SER A 119 14.29 7.66 -15.42
CA SER A 119 14.96 7.75 -14.12
C SER A 119 14.09 7.22 -12.97
N GLY A 120 12.78 7.54 -12.97
CA GLY A 120 11.84 7.04 -11.97
C GLY A 120 11.66 5.53 -12.03
N MET A 121 11.55 4.95 -13.24
CA MET A 121 11.48 3.49 -13.43
C MET A 121 12.76 2.81 -12.96
N CYS A 122 13.93 3.32 -13.37
CA CYS A 122 15.22 2.77 -12.95
C CYS A 122 15.43 2.84 -11.42
N LEU A 123 14.94 3.90 -10.78
CA LEU A 123 14.95 4.01 -9.31
C LEU A 123 14.03 2.98 -8.66
N GLY A 124 12.81 2.81 -9.18
CA GLY A 124 11.86 1.79 -8.72
C GLY A 124 12.44 0.37 -8.83
N ASP A 125 12.98 0.03 -9.99
CA ASP A 125 13.61 -1.28 -10.23
C ASP A 125 14.81 -1.50 -9.30
N SER A 126 15.65 -0.47 -9.08
CA SER A 126 16.77 -0.54 -8.15
C SER A 126 16.31 -0.74 -6.70
N MET A 127 15.22 -0.11 -6.28
CA MET A 127 14.65 -0.31 -4.95
C MET A 127 14.07 -1.72 -4.80
N ASN A 128 13.34 -2.23 -5.79
CA ASN A 128 12.79 -3.57 -5.78
C ASN A 128 13.91 -4.64 -5.73
N MET A 129 14.98 -4.46 -6.51
CA MET A 129 16.13 -5.36 -6.44
C MET A 129 16.80 -5.36 -5.06
N LYS A 130 17.06 -4.19 -4.47
CA LYS A 130 17.63 -4.09 -3.12
C LYS A 130 16.73 -4.74 -2.07
N TYR A 131 15.41 -4.60 -2.22
CA TYR A 131 14.46 -5.25 -1.32
C TYR A 131 14.50 -6.77 -1.47
N ALA A 132 14.51 -7.29 -2.70
CA ALA A 132 14.64 -8.72 -2.96
C ALA A 132 15.95 -9.28 -2.37
N ASP A 133 17.09 -8.61 -2.61
CA ASP A 133 18.41 -8.99 -2.04
C ASP A 133 18.35 -9.03 -0.51
N MET A 134 17.65 -8.09 0.12
CA MET A 134 17.47 -8.04 1.56
C MET A 134 16.65 -9.22 2.08
N VAL A 135 15.56 -9.56 1.41
CA VAL A 135 14.71 -10.73 1.75
C VAL A 135 15.51 -12.03 1.63
N ASP A 136 16.29 -12.18 0.54
CA ASP A 136 17.13 -13.36 0.33
C ASP A 136 18.23 -13.46 1.38
N TYR A 137 18.89 -12.35 1.70
CA TYR A 137 19.91 -12.30 2.75
C TYR A 137 19.34 -12.74 4.11
N TYR A 138 18.22 -12.18 4.55
CA TYR A 138 17.62 -12.54 5.83
C TYR A 138 17.05 -13.96 5.83
N THR A 139 16.59 -14.47 4.69
CA THR A 139 16.15 -15.86 4.56
C THR A 139 17.33 -16.82 4.76
N MET A 140 18.47 -16.55 4.13
CA MET A 140 19.68 -17.32 4.31
C MET A 140 20.20 -17.22 5.75
N TRP A 141 20.22 -16.02 6.33
CA TRP A 141 20.61 -15.78 7.72
C TRP A 141 19.74 -16.58 8.71
N ALA A 142 18.42 -16.62 8.49
CA ALA A 142 17.53 -17.39 9.35
C ALA A 142 17.77 -18.89 9.25
N HIS A 143 18.10 -19.42 8.07
CA HIS A 143 18.54 -20.82 7.93
C HIS A 143 19.83 -21.10 8.71
N GLN A 144 20.79 -20.16 8.66
CA GLN A 144 22.04 -20.31 9.42
C GLN A 144 21.84 -20.25 10.94
N ILE A 145 20.88 -19.47 11.43
CA ILE A 145 20.54 -19.40 12.86
C ILE A 145 19.75 -20.65 13.33
N LYS A 146 18.89 -21.21 12.49
CA LYS A 146 18.15 -22.43 12.83
C LYS A 146 19.07 -23.62 13.12
N THR A 147 20.23 -23.70 12.47
CA THR A 147 21.20 -24.79 12.69
C THR A 147 21.77 -24.83 14.11
N PRO A 148 22.38 -23.76 14.67
CA PRO A 148 22.85 -23.75 16.05
C PRO A 148 21.71 -23.91 17.06
N ILE A 149 20.51 -23.39 16.78
CA ILE A 149 19.33 -23.59 17.63
C ILE A 149 18.98 -25.07 17.71
N ALA A 150 18.91 -25.78 16.56
CA ALA A 150 18.65 -27.21 16.55
C ALA A 150 19.73 -28.01 17.31
N SER A 151 20.99 -27.62 17.20
CA SER A 151 22.09 -28.21 17.97
C SER A 151 21.91 -28.01 19.47
N MET A 152 21.52 -26.80 19.89
CA MET A 152 21.23 -26.52 21.31
C MET A 152 20.03 -27.33 21.81
N HIS A 153 18.98 -27.49 21.00
CA HIS A 153 17.85 -28.36 21.35
C HIS A 153 18.30 -29.80 21.60
N LEU A 154 19.13 -30.37 20.74
CA LEU A 154 19.66 -31.74 20.91
C LEU A 154 20.51 -31.88 22.21
N ILE A 155 21.31 -30.88 22.53
CA ILE A 155 22.11 -30.89 23.76
C ILE A 155 21.17 -30.86 24.97
N LEU A 156 20.19 -29.98 24.98
CA LEU A 156 19.25 -29.79 26.08
C LEU A 156 18.27 -30.97 26.24
N GLN A 157 18.01 -31.75 25.18
CA GLN A 157 17.19 -32.98 25.29
C GLN A 157 17.81 -34.05 26.14
N LYS A 158 19.14 -34.10 26.22
CA LYS A 158 19.88 -35.09 27.00
C LYS A 158 19.95 -34.79 28.52
N GLN A 159 19.52 -33.57 28.89
CA GLN A 159 19.59 -33.11 30.29
C GLN A 159 18.15 -32.78 30.76
N ASP A 160 17.72 -33.40 31.85
CA ASP A 160 16.42 -33.13 32.47
C ASP A 160 16.57 -32.36 33.79
N SER A 161 17.17 -31.17 33.72
CA SER A 161 17.26 -30.22 34.82
C SER A 161 16.24 -29.08 34.64
N GLU A 162 15.94 -28.38 35.74
CA GLU A 162 15.08 -27.20 35.69
C GLU A 162 15.66 -26.12 34.77
N ASP A 163 16.96 -25.92 34.80
CA ASP A 163 17.67 -24.98 33.95
C ASP A 163 17.59 -25.37 32.47
N SER A 164 17.69 -26.66 32.15
CA SER A 164 17.52 -27.14 30.76
C SER A 164 16.11 -26.90 30.25
N ARG A 165 15.08 -27.02 31.07
CA ARG A 165 13.71 -26.72 30.71
C ARG A 165 13.50 -25.21 30.43
N ARG A 166 14.11 -24.36 31.30
CA ARG A 166 14.09 -22.90 31.11
C ARG A 166 14.81 -22.49 29.81
N LEU A 167 16.01 -23.05 29.58
CA LEU A 167 16.77 -22.77 28.33
C LEU A 167 16.02 -23.21 27.07
N ARG A 168 15.34 -24.36 27.11
CA ARG A 168 14.48 -24.79 25.97
C ARG A 168 13.39 -23.77 25.68
N THR A 169 12.77 -23.19 26.70
CA THR A 169 11.74 -22.19 26.54
C THR A 169 12.29 -20.91 25.89
N GLU A 170 13.47 -20.44 26.32
CA GLU A 170 14.09 -19.27 25.71
C GLU A 170 14.54 -19.55 24.27
N LEU A 171 15.00 -20.76 23.99
CA LEU A 171 15.37 -21.18 22.65
C LEU A 171 14.16 -21.18 21.68
N MET A 172 13.00 -21.68 22.15
CA MET A 172 11.75 -21.59 21.37
C MET A 172 11.33 -20.15 21.10
N ARG A 173 11.56 -19.23 22.06
CA ARG A 173 11.29 -17.81 21.84
C ARG A 173 12.19 -17.21 20.75
N ILE A 174 13.46 -17.58 20.74
CA ILE A 174 14.39 -17.15 19.68
C ILE A 174 13.91 -17.66 18.31
N GLU A 175 13.49 -18.91 18.21
CA GLU A 175 12.92 -19.47 16.99
C GLU A 175 11.69 -18.69 16.53
N GLN A 176 10.77 -18.38 17.44
CA GLN A 176 9.58 -17.59 17.13
C GLN A 176 9.94 -16.19 16.61
N TYR A 177 10.95 -15.52 17.20
CA TYR A 177 11.39 -14.22 16.70
C TYR A 177 12.01 -14.29 15.30
N VAL A 178 12.81 -15.32 15.02
CA VAL A 178 13.37 -15.54 13.67
C VAL A 178 12.25 -15.76 12.65
N GLU A 179 11.26 -16.59 12.98
CA GLU A 179 10.11 -16.82 12.10
C GLU A 179 9.26 -15.55 11.89
N MET A 180 9.09 -14.74 12.93
CA MET A 180 8.37 -13.47 12.85
C MET A 180 9.07 -12.46 11.92
N VAL A 181 10.40 -12.35 12.00
CA VAL A 181 11.18 -11.49 11.10
C VAL A 181 11.06 -11.94 9.65
N LEU A 182 11.19 -13.25 9.39
CA LEU A 182 11.01 -13.80 8.04
C LEU A 182 9.59 -13.57 7.50
N CYS A 183 8.59 -13.76 8.36
CA CYS A 183 7.20 -13.50 8.00
C CYS A 183 6.99 -12.03 7.62
N PHE A 184 7.53 -11.10 8.41
CA PHE A 184 7.45 -9.66 8.13
C PHE A 184 8.07 -9.31 6.77
N LEU A 185 9.27 -9.80 6.48
CA LEU A 185 9.96 -9.52 5.22
C LEU A 185 9.23 -10.07 4.01
N ARG A 186 8.66 -11.29 4.14
CA ARG A 186 7.90 -11.91 3.04
C ARG A 186 6.56 -11.22 2.76
N LEU A 187 5.91 -10.67 3.79
CA LEU A 187 4.64 -9.95 3.63
C LEU A 187 4.78 -8.63 2.88
N ASP A 188 5.94 -7.99 2.93
CA ASP A 188 6.22 -6.74 2.22
C ASP A 188 6.76 -6.96 0.80
N SER A 189 6.97 -8.22 0.38
CA SER A 189 7.42 -8.58 -0.97
C SER A 189 6.22 -8.66 -1.91
N ASP A 190 6.28 -7.94 -3.04
CA ASP A 190 5.27 -8.01 -4.12
C ASP A 190 5.18 -9.41 -4.77
N SER A 191 6.14 -10.30 -4.47
CA SER A 191 6.21 -11.67 -4.99
C SER A 191 5.64 -12.72 -4.04
N THR A 192 4.83 -12.35 -3.03
CA THR A 192 4.24 -13.34 -2.12
C THR A 192 3.08 -14.07 -2.80
N ASP A 193 3.39 -15.18 -3.46
CA ASP A 193 2.38 -16.07 -4.02
C ASP A 193 1.70 -16.87 -2.90
N TYR A 194 0.46 -16.51 -2.58
CA TYR A 194 -0.38 -17.28 -1.66
C TYR A 194 -0.90 -18.53 -2.37
N VAL A 195 -0.63 -19.71 -1.80
CA VAL A 195 -1.13 -20.98 -2.33
C VAL A 195 -2.49 -21.28 -1.69
N LEU A 196 -3.54 -20.69 -2.24
CA LEU A 196 -4.90 -20.86 -1.73
C LEU A 196 -5.47 -22.23 -2.15
N LYS A 197 -5.77 -23.06 -1.15
CA LYS A 197 -6.41 -24.39 -1.32
C LYS A 197 -7.41 -24.62 -0.18
N GLU A 198 -8.30 -25.59 -0.36
CA GLU A 198 -9.15 -26.06 0.72
C GLU A 198 -8.35 -26.97 1.65
N TYR A 199 -8.28 -26.56 2.91
CA TYR A 199 -7.62 -27.32 3.99
C TYR A 199 -8.60 -27.61 5.11
N ARG A 200 -8.41 -28.74 5.79
CA ARG A 200 -9.14 -29.04 7.03
C ARG A 200 -8.59 -28.13 8.15
N LEU A 201 -9.46 -27.30 8.71
CA LEU A 201 -9.08 -26.37 9.77
C LEU A 201 -8.51 -27.09 10.99
N ASP A 202 -9.04 -28.27 11.33
CA ASP A 202 -8.58 -29.11 12.43
C ASP A 202 -7.10 -29.50 12.30
N ASP A 203 -6.63 -29.81 11.10
CA ASP A 203 -5.24 -30.20 10.86
C ASP A 203 -4.27 -29.05 11.13
N ILE A 204 -4.64 -27.81 10.73
CA ILE A 204 -3.86 -26.60 10.97
C ILE A 204 -3.81 -26.28 12.48
N ILE A 205 -4.96 -26.36 13.15
CA ILE A 205 -5.05 -26.09 14.61
C ILE A 205 -4.23 -27.13 15.39
N ARG A 206 -4.36 -28.42 15.06
CA ARG A 206 -3.58 -29.48 15.72
C ARG A 206 -2.08 -29.34 15.51
N ALA A 207 -1.65 -28.88 14.33
CA ALA A 207 -0.24 -28.57 14.10
C ALA A 207 0.26 -27.45 15.01
N ALA A 208 -0.49 -26.38 15.18
CA ALA A 208 -0.17 -25.28 16.07
C ALA A 208 -0.16 -25.71 17.55
N ILE A 209 -1.15 -26.50 17.98
CA ILE A 209 -1.20 -27.05 19.34
C ILE A 209 0.03 -27.91 19.63
N ARG A 210 0.43 -28.81 18.70
CA ARG A 210 1.62 -29.68 18.88
C ARG A 210 2.90 -28.88 19.10
N LYS A 211 3.08 -27.78 18.37
CA LYS A 211 4.26 -26.88 18.55
C LYS A 211 4.30 -26.25 19.93
N LEU A 212 3.15 -25.92 20.51
CA LEU A 212 3.07 -25.24 21.80
C LEU A 212 2.81 -26.19 23.00
N ALA A 213 2.67 -27.48 22.76
CA ALA A 213 2.29 -28.47 23.79
C ALA A 213 3.21 -28.41 25.03
N ALA A 214 4.53 -28.29 24.83
CA ALA A 214 5.48 -28.19 25.92
C ALA A 214 5.21 -26.98 26.82
N GLN A 215 4.77 -25.84 26.28
CA GLN A 215 4.46 -24.64 27.04
C GLN A 215 3.17 -24.81 27.85
N PHE A 216 2.13 -25.43 27.26
CA PHE A 216 0.90 -25.77 27.97
C PHE A 216 1.17 -26.69 29.18
N ILE A 217 1.98 -27.73 28.98
CA ILE A 217 2.36 -28.69 30.06
C ILE A 217 3.14 -27.99 31.14
N MET A 218 4.16 -27.19 30.80
CA MET A 218 5.01 -26.48 31.74
C MET A 218 4.22 -25.51 32.62
N LYS A 219 3.27 -24.79 32.05
CA LYS A 219 2.40 -23.84 32.74
C LYS A 219 1.18 -24.52 33.41
N LYS A 220 0.96 -25.81 33.15
CA LYS A 220 -0.22 -26.58 33.62
C LYS A 220 -1.54 -25.94 33.18
N LEU A 221 -1.56 -25.39 31.98
CA LEU A 221 -2.78 -24.79 31.38
C LEU A 221 -3.68 -25.88 30.83
N VAL A 222 -4.99 -25.74 31.05
CA VAL A 222 -5.98 -26.63 30.46
C VAL A 222 -6.26 -26.18 29.03
N LEU A 223 -6.12 -27.08 28.07
CA LEU A 223 -6.53 -26.86 26.70
C LEU A 223 -7.95 -27.44 26.50
N ASP A 224 -8.91 -26.56 26.26
CA ASP A 224 -10.32 -26.89 25.98
C ASP A 224 -10.51 -26.84 24.46
N TYR A 225 -10.39 -28.01 23.79
CA TYR A 225 -10.45 -28.11 22.34
C TYR A 225 -11.19 -29.36 21.90
N GLU A 226 -12.20 -29.16 21.08
CA GLU A 226 -12.94 -30.23 20.39
C GLU A 226 -12.63 -30.21 18.89
N THR A 227 -12.66 -31.37 18.23
CA THR A 227 -12.40 -31.51 16.81
C THR A 227 -13.34 -30.64 15.97
N ILE A 228 -12.78 -29.85 15.06
CA ILE A 228 -13.53 -28.94 14.20
C ILE A 228 -13.60 -29.54 12.79
N ASP A 229 -14.75 -30.04 12.39
CA ASP A 229 -14.98 -30.56 11.04
C ASP A 229 -15.38 -29.43 10.09
N LYS A 230 -14.40 -28.62 9.69
CA LYS A 230 -14.59 -27.52 8.74
C LYS A 230 -13.43 -27.46 7.75
N GLN A 231 -13.79 -27.20 6.47
CA GLN A 231 -12.83 -26.85 5.43
C GLN A 231 -12.78 -25.31 5.27
N VAL A 232 -11.60 -24.80 4.97
CA VAL A 232 -11.37 -23.39 4.73
C VAL A 232 -10.46 -23.19 3.52
N LEU A 233 -10.85 -22.28 2.64
CA LEU A 233 -10.04 -21.87 1.49
C LEU A 233 -9.01 -20.83 1.98
N THR A 234 -7.76 -21.28 2.12
CA THR A 234 -6.69 -20.47 2.71
C THR A 234 -5.31 -20.98 2.24
N ASP A 235 -4.26 -20.33 2.71
CA ASP A 235 -2.91 -20.86 2.69
C ASP A 235 -2.59 -21.47 4.07
N GLU A 236 -2.27 -22.79 4.09
CA GLU A 236 -2.02 -23.53 5.33
C GLU A 236 -0.89 -22.92 6.17
N LYS A 237 0.20 -22.47 5.53
CA LYS A 237 1.37 -21.95 6.22
C LYS A 237 1.08 -20.60 6.88
N TRP A 238 0.39 -19.71 6.14
CA TRP A 238 0.08 -18.38 6.61
C TRP A 238 -1.02 -18.39 7.69
N LEU A 239 -2.09 -19.16 7.50
CA LEU A 239 -3.11 -19.32 8.53
C LEU A 239 -2.55 -20.05 9.76
N GLY A 240 -1.69 -21.06 9.55
CA GLY A 240 -0.97 -21.76 10.62
C GLY A 240 -0.15 -20.80 11.47
N PHE A 241 0.61 -19.88 10.85
CA PHE A 241 1.35 -18.84 11.57
C PHE A 241 0.43 -17.94 12.43
N VAL A 242 -0.71 -17.52 11.89
CA VAL A 242 -1.69 -16.70 12.65
C VAL A 242 -2.19 -17.45 13.89
N ILE A 243 -2.61 -18.71 13.71
CA ILE A 243 -3.10 -19.55 14.82
C ILE A 243 -2.00 -19.79 15.86
N GLU A 244 -0.78 -20.11 15.44
CA GLU A 244 0.37 -20.28 16.31
C GLU A 244 0.66 -19.00 17.12
N GLN A 245 0.63 -17.84 16.49
CA GLN A 245 0.88 -16.57 17.15
C GLN A 245 -0.20 -16.21 18.17
N VAL A 246 -1.47 -16.43 17.83
CA VAL A 246 -2.59 -16.20 18.77
C VAL A 246 -2.52 -17.15 19.96
N LEU A 247 -2.27 -18.44 19.72
CA LEU A 247 -2.10 -19.43 20.79
C LEU A 247 -0.87 -19.16 21.65
N SER A 248 0.25 -18.75 21.06
CA SER A 248 1.45 -18.35 21.80
C SER A 248 1.17 -17.18 22.73
N ASN A 249 0.40 -16.18 22.27
CA ASN A 249 -0.02 -15.07 23.11
C ASN A 249 -0.94 -15.55 24.25
N ALA A 250 -1.94 -16.38 23.96
CA ALA A 250 -2.84 -16.95 24.96
C ALA A 250 -2.04 -17.68 26.07
N VAL A 251 -1.10 -18.55 25.70
CA VAL A 251 -0.23 -19.26 26.65
C VAL A 251 0.67 -18.30 27.42
N LYS A 252 1.23 -17.28 26.75
CA LYS A 252 2.14 -16.30 27.35
C LYS A 252 1.47 -15.50 28.47
N TYR A 253 0.27 -14.99 28.19
CA TYR A 253 -0.44 -14.06 29.08
C TYR A 253 -1.38 -14.75 30.06
N THR A 254 -1.52 -16.08 29.99
CA THR A 254 -2.23 -16.89 30.98
C THR A 254 -1.20 -17.54 31.93
N GLU A 255 -1.26 -17.19 33.20
CA GLU A 255 -0.40 -17.82 34.24
C GLU A 255 -1.01 -19.12 34.73
N SER A 256 -2.30 -19.16 34.94
CA SER A 256 -3.09 -20.33 35.35
C SER A 256 -4.50 -20.26 34.77
N GLY A 257 -5.10 -21.42 34.49
CA GLY A 257 -6.45 -21.50 33.95
C GLY A 257 -6.49 -22.27 32.64
N LYS A 258 -7.22 -21.76 31.64
CA LYS A 258 -7.48 -22.50 30.40
C LYS A 258 -7.36 -21.61 29.14
N VAL A 259 -7.08 -22.28 28.04
CA VAL A 259 -7.21 -21.75 26.68
C VAL A 259 -8.27 -22.60 25.96
N LYS A 260 -9.29 -21.96 25.44
CA LYS A 260 -10.37 -22.60 24.68
C LYS A 260 -10.24 -22.28 23.20
N ILE A 261 -10.40 -23.29 22.37
CA ILE A 261 -10.48 -23.15 20.90
C ILE A 261 -11.81 -23.70 20.46
N SER A 262 -12.61 -22.89 19.77
CA SER A 262 -13.92 -23.26 19.23
C SER A 262 -14.14 -22.67 17.85
N CYS A 263 -15.09 -23.20 17.11
CA CYS A 263 -15.52 -22.65 15.84
C CYS A 263 -17.01 -22.31 15.92
N GLU A 264 -17.36 -21.06 15.72
CA GLU A 264 -18.74 -20.54 15.75
C GLU A 264 -19.10 -20.05 14.34
N GLY A 265 -19.84 -20.89 13.60
CA GLY A 265 -20.13 -20.59 12.20
C GLY A 265 -18.86 -20.49 11.36
N SER A 266 -18.55 -19.32 10.84
CA SER A 266 -17.33 -19.03 10.07
C SER A 266 -16.16 -18.52 10.91
N LYS A 267 -16.31 -18.35 12.21
CA LYS A 267 -15.31 -17.77 13.09
C LYS A 267 -14.57 -18.83 13.88
N LEU A 268 -13.24 -18.85 13.73
CA LEU A 268 -12.35 -19.54 14.66
C LEU A 268 -12.13 -18.64 15.88
N VAL A 269 -12.52 -19.09 17.05
CA VAL A 269 -12.45 -18.35 18.31
C VAL A 269 -11.42 -18.99 19.22
N ILE A 270 -10.44 -18.21 19.68
CA ILE A 270 -9.42 -18.62 20.63
C ILE A 270 -9.55 -17.69 21.85
N SER A 271 -9.91 -18.26 23.00
CA SER A 271 -10.12 -17.53 24.24
C SER A 271 -9.17 -18.03 25.33
N ASP A 272 -8.59 -17.11 26.08
CA ASP A 272 -7.77 -17.38 27.25
C ASP A 272 -8.39 -16.79 28.52
N THR A 273 -7.96 -17.31 29.67
CA THR A 273 -8.35 -16.79 31.01
C THR A 273 -7.20 -16.02 31.64
N GLY A 274 -6.41 -15.30 30.83
CA GLY A 274 -5.24 -14.57 31.27
C GLY A 274 -5.53 -13.19 31.86
N ILE A 275 -4.53 -12.37 31.87
CA ILE A 275 -4.58 -11.02 32.47
C ILE A 275 -5.54 -10.06 31.77
N GLY A 276 -5.93 -10.37 30.52
CA GLY A 276 -6.70 -9.47 29.69
C GLY A 276 -5.93 -8.24 29.21
N ILE A 277 -6.62 -7.38 28.48
CA ILE A 277 -6.08 -6.17 27.84
C ILE A 277 -6.90 -4.98 28.30
N ALA A 278 -6.24 -3.88 28.63
CA ALA A 278 -6.90 -2.63 29.02
C ALA A 278 -7.75 -2.08 27.85
N PRO A 279 -8.93 -1.47 28.11
CA PRO A 279 -9.79 -0.93 27.07
C PRO A 279 -9.11 0.11 26.18
N ASP A 280 -8.19 0.89 26.73
CA ASP A 280 -7.43 1.91 26.01
C ASP A 280 -6.41 1.30 25.05
N ASP A 281 -5.91 0.10 25.35
CA ASP A 281 -4.93 -0.64 24.56
C ASP A 281 -5.59 -1.48 23.44
N LEU A 282 -6.80 -1.99 23.69
CA LEU A 282 -7.49 -2.94 22.83
C LEU A 282 -7.61 -2.51 21.35
N PRO A 283 -7.96 -1.25 21.03
CA PRO A 283 -8.05 -0.81 19.63
C PRO A 283 -6.71 -0.84 18.90
N ARG A 284 -5.59 -0.80 19.64
CA ARG A 284 -4.24 -0.60 19.11
C ARG A 284 -3.38 -1.86 19.10
N ILE A 285 -3.87 -2.99 19.61
CA ILE A 285 -3.07 -4.24 19.69
C ILE A 285 -2.63 -4.79 18.33
N PHE A 286 -3.32 -4.39 17.26
CA PHE A 286 -2.99 -4.74 15.88
C PHE A 286 -2.14 -3.67 15.17
N ASP A 287 -1.79 -2.56 15.83
CA ASP A 287 -0.99 -1.49 15.23
C ASP A 287 0.50 -1.86 15.20
N LYS A 288 1.20 -1.41 14.15
CA LYS A 288 2.63 -1.67 13.99
C LYS A 288 3.43 -1.06 15.15
N GLY A 289 4.13 -1.90 15.90
CA GLY A 289 5.04 -1.46 16.95
C GLY A 289 4.36 -1.06 18.27
N TYR A 290 3.05 -1.29 18.42
CA TYR A 290 2.35 -1.00 19.67
C TYR A 290 2.75 -2.00 20.77
N THR A 291 3.10 -1.48 21.96
CA THR A 291 3.32 -2.26 23.19
C THR A 291 2.37 -1.74 24.24
N GLY A 292 1.45 -2.57 24.70
CA GLY A 292 0.65 -2.25 25.88
C GLY A 292 1.51 -2.01 27.12
N PHE A 293 0.88 -1.62 28.21
CA PHE A 293 1.44 -1.11 29.46
C PHE A 293 2.59 -1.93 30.07
N ASN A 294 2.77 -3.20 29.70
CA ASN A 294 3.76 -4.11 30.26
C ASN A 294 5.12 -4.16 29.53
N GLY A 295 5.39 -3.28 28.57
CA GLY A 295 6.72 -3.05 27.98
C GLY A 295 7.44 -4.27 27.38
N ARG A 296 6.78 -5.45 27.28
CA ARG A 296 7.37 -6.68 26.76
C ARG A 296 7.26 -6.77 25.24
N MET A 297 8.30 -7.17 24.63
CA MET A 297 8.80 -7.05 23.26
C MET A 297 8.03 -7.84 22.17
N ASP A 298 6.70 -7.96 22.19
CA ASP A 298 5.91 -8.61 21.13
C ASP A 298 5.17 -7.57 20.27
N ARG A 299 5.96 -6.65 19.70
CA ARG A 299 5.47 -5.46 18.98
C ARG A 299 4.93 -5.74 17.60
N ILE A 300 5.14 -6.96 17.06
CA ILE A 300 4.93 -7.23 15.63
C ILE A 300 3.93 -8.37 15.41
N GLY A 301 3.76 -9.29 16.38
CA GLY A 301 3.02 -10.54 16.17
C GLY A 301 1.56 -10.35 15.76
N LEU A 302 0.75 -9.60 16.53
CA LEU A 302 -0.67 -9.38 16.19
C LEU A 302 -0.83 -8.48 14.97
N TYR A 303 0.06 -7.50 14.76
CA TYR A 303 0.10 -6.73 13.53
C TYR A 303 0.29 -7.62 12.29
N LEU A 304 1.22 -8.58 12.36
CA LEU A 304 1.41 -9.56 11.28
C LEU A 304 0.17 -10.42 11.09
N CYS A 305 -0.46 -10.88 12.18
CA CYS A 305 -1.70 -11.63 12.09
C CYS A 305 -2.78 -10.88 11.32
N ARG A 306 -2.98 -9.58 11.60
CA ARG A 306 -3.96 -8.74 10.88
C ARG A 306 -3.60 -8.60 9.41
N ARG A 307 -2.34 -8.35 9.07
CA ARG A 307 -1.89 -8.25 7.67
C ARG A 307 -2.09 -9.56 6.92
N ILE A 308 -1.70 -10.69 7.53
CA ILE A 308 -1.89 -12.01 6.92
C ILE A 308 -3.38 -12.29 6.69
N CYS A 309 -4.21 -12.07 7.71
CA CYS A 309 -5.66 -12.27 7.57
C CYS A 309 -6.23 -11.43 6.42
N ASN A 310 -5.88 -10.15 6.34
CA ASN A 310 -6.32 -9.27 5.25
C ASN A 310 -5.89 -9.80 3.89
N ASN A 311 -4.62 -10.23 3.75
CA ASN A 311 -4.10 -10.76 2.48
C ASN A 311 -4.76 -12.10 2.08
N LEU A 312 -5.17 -12.91 3.05
CA LEU A 312 -5.93 -14.15 2.81
C LEU A 312 -7.43 -13.91 2.57
N GLY A 313 -7.91 -12.66 2.74
CA GLY A 313 -9.34 -12.32 2.69
C GLY A 313 -10.10 -12.71 3.96
N HIS A 314 -9.39 -12.95 5.06
CA HIS A 314 -9.94 -13.24 6.38
C HIS A 314 -10.00 -12.00 7.26
N GLY A 315 -10.89 -12.01 8.26
CA GLY A 315 -10.95 -10.98 9.29
C GLY A 315 -10.29 -11.43 10.60
N ILE A 316 -9.82 -10.48 11.42
CA ILE A 316 -9.39 -10.77 12.79
C ILE A 316 -9.87 -9.68 13.73
N THR A 317 -10.46 -10.09 14.85
CA THR A 317 -10.99 -9.20 15.89
C THR A 317 -10.56 -9.68 17.27
N ALA A 318 -10.59 -8.79 18.25
CA ALA A 318 -10.25 -9.09 19.63
C ALA A 318 -11.25 -8.47 20.59
N GLU A 319 -11.61 -9.23 21.62
CA GLU A 319 -12.39 -8.79 22.77
C GLU A 319 -11.63 -9.16 24.04
N SER A 320 -11.59 -8.27 25.00
CA SER A 320 -10.84 -8.53 26.23
C SER A 320 -11.39 -7.74 27.41
N VAL A 321 -11.31 -8.36 28.57
CA VAL A 321 -11.64 -7.73 29.86
C VAL A 321 -10.47 -7.94 30.81
N PRO A 322 -9.91 -6.87 31.39
CA PRO A 322 -8.82 -6.99 32.35
C PRO A 322 -9.16 -7.96 33.50
N GLY A 323 -8.27 -8.92 33.76
CA GLY A 323 -8.44 -9.95 34.78
C GLY A 323 -9.39 -11.11 34.44
N GLN A 324 -10.03 -11.09 33.26
CA GLN A 324 -10.91 -12.19 32.81
C GLN A 324 -10.34 -12.94 31.61
N GLY A 325 -9.45 -12.30 30.83
CA GLY A 325 -8.79 -12.88 29.68
C GLY A 325 -9.08 -12.16 28.37
N THR A 326 -8.63 -12.80 27.27
CA THR A 326 -8.75 -12.27 25.92
C THR A 326 -9.37 -13.31 24.98
N THR A 327 -10.19 -12.84 24.08
CA THR A 327 -10.79 -13.63 22.99
C THR A 327 -10.38 -13.05 21.65
N ILE A 328 -9.72 -13.84 20.84
CA ILE A 328 -9.38 -13.50 19.44
C ILE A 328 -10.30 -14.33 18.52
N ALA A 329 -10.99 -13.65 17.63
CA ALA A 329 -11.83 -14.29 16.62
C ALA A 329 -11.25 -14.04 15.23
N ILE A 330 -11.06 -15.12 14.45
CA ILE A 330 -10.60 -15.09 13.06
C ILE A 330 -11.80 -15.44 12.18
N GLU A 331 -12.28 -14.48 11.38
CA GLU A 331 -13.34 -14.67 10.40
C GLU A 331 -12.76 -15.37 9.18
N LEU A 332 -13.21 -16.59 8.90
CA LEU A 332 -12.67 -17.44 7.85
C LEU A 332 -13.45 -17.33 6.52
N GLU A 333 -14.63 -16.70 6.52
CA GLU A 333 -15.31 -16.36 5.28
C GLU A 333 -14.55 -15.25 4.57
N ARG A 334 -14.29 -15.46 3.28
CA ARG A 334 -13.72 -14.40 2.45
C ARG A 334 -14.78 -13.32 2.28
N ASN A 335 -14.55 -12.16 2.83
CA ASN A 335 -15.18 -10.94 2.34
C ASN A 335 -14.77 -10.81 0.87
N ASN A 336 -15.74 -10.81 -0.05
CA ASN A 336 -15.52 -10.74 -1.49
C ASN A 336 -14.39 -9.74 -1.79
N LEU A 337 -13.21 -10.25 -2.07
CA LEU A 337 -12.25 -9.52 -2.87
C LEU A 337 -12.91 -9.50 -4.25
N GLU A 338 -13.46 -8.37 -4.68
CA GLU A 338 -13.75 -8.12 -6.07
C GLU A 338 -12.48 -8.43 -6.83
N VAL A 339 -12.54 -9.52 -7.60
CA VAL A 339 -11.47 -9.88 -8.53
C VAL A 339 -11.60 -8.87 -9.65
N GLU A 340 -10.78 -7.80 -9.59
CA GLU A 340 -10.54 -6.98 -10.77
C GLU A 340 -9.65 -7.70 -11.78
#